data_e76e1cbb0b0125ca4bde5e5a91815b96
#
_entry.id   e76e1cbb0b0125ca4bde5e5a91815b96
#
_cell.length_a   1.000
_cell.length_b   1.000
_cell.length_c   1.000
_cell.angle_alpha   90.00
_cell.angle_beta   90.00
_cell.angle_gamma   90.00
#
_symmetry.space_group_name_H-M   'P 1'
#
loop_
_entity.id
_entity.type
_entity.pdbx_description
1 polymer ?
#
loop_
_entity_poly.entity_id
_entity_poly.type
_entity_poly.pdbx_seq_one_letter_code
_entity_poly.pdbx_strand_id
1 'polypeptide(L)'
;MDEIVFNRIIVFLFFAISVGLTYLIIRKSNSKAKDKNKATAGCLTAFFIWVPISLLVTLTPFMLLLGVSTVKQLYQLASDSDFKPYTAQVVRYENTYMSETKDSNKRTRYVEMGTPVVTFTIESGRELERALPFATEVNGESSYNIRYKASTDQIIVTDVYYIVAKIIGLIIFFVIAVFAYWGIYGYLTDRPMKNYGNYLAYGVLYGIILTMTMGLCAGLIYAVFAKELSLWWQVVCIFFALSLLPVIIQIFRSMFRSKVRDPLKQKRKTTYRKGY
;
A
#
# COMPACT_ATOMS: atom_id res chain seq x y z
N MET A 1 23.42 21.69 6.28
CA MET A 1 22.81 21.81 4.94
C MET A 1 21.35 22.10 5.18
N ASP A 2 20.85 23.25 4.73
CA ASP A 2 19.50 23.68 5.04
C ASP A 2 18.48 22.66 4.50
N GLU A 3 17.49 22.32 5.28
CA GLU A 3 16.43 21.34 4.97
C GLU A 3 15.74 21.67 3.62
N ILE A 4 15.62 22.96 3.32
CA ILE A 4 15.06 23.47 2.06
C ILE A 4 15.94 23.08 0.86
N VAL A 5 17.28 23.17 0.99
CA VAL A 5 18.23 22.80 -0.07
C VAL A 5 18.22 21.30 -0.29
N PHE A 6 18.19 20.52 0.77
CA PHE A 6 18.12 19.07 0.70
C PHE A 6 16.84 18.58 -0.01
N ASN A 7 15.69 19.15 0.35
CA ASN A 7 14.42 18.79 -0.29
C ASN A 7 14.39 19.16 -1.78
N ARG A 8 14.95 20.30 -2.18
CA ARG A 8 15.06 20.68 -3.60
C ARG A 8 15.96 19.73 -4.40
N ILE A 9 17.09 19.29 -3.84
CA ILE A 9 17.98 18.34 -4.48
C ILE A 9 17.26 17.00 -4.71
N ILE A 10 16.53 16.51 -3.73
CA ILE A 10 15.76 15.25 -3.84
C ILE A 10 14.70 15.35 -4.95
N VAL A 11 13.93 16.42 -4.98
CA VAL A 11 12.91 16.64 -6.03
C VAL A 11 13.55 16.68 -7.42
N PHE A 12 14.65 17.40 -7.57
CA PHE A 12 15.40 17.47 -8.84
C PHE A 12 15.91 16.09 -9.26
N LEU A 13 16.42 15.30 -8.36
CA LEU A 13 16.93 13.96 -8.61
C LEU A 13 15.81 13.02 -9.11
N PHE A 14 14.64 13.03 -8.48
CA PHE A 14 13.50 12.24 -8.94
C PHE A 14 12.98 12.70 -10.29
N PHE A 15 12.95 14.01 -10.53
CA PHE A 15 12.61 14.55 -11.84
C PHE A 15 13.59 14.07 -12.91
N ALA A 16 14.90 14.16 -12.67
CA ALA A 16 15.93 13.71 -13.60
C ALA A 16 15.84 12.19 -13.89
N ILE A 17 15.59 11.36 -12.87
CA ILE A 17 15.37 9.92 -13.02
C ILE A 17 14.14 9.65 -13.89
N SER A 18 13.03 10.32 -13.63
CA SER A 18 11.78 10.11 -14.38
C SER A 18 11.93 10.52 -15.87
N VAL A 19 12.59 11.64 -16.14
CA VAL A 19 12.91 12.09 -17.50
C VAL A 19 13.84 11.11 -18.18
N GLY A 20 14.91 10.64 -17.51
CA GLY A 20 15.86 9.66 -18.03
C GLY A 20 15.20 8.33 -18.40
N LEU A 21 14.35 7.78 -17.53
CA LEU A 21 13.60 6.56 -17.82
C LEU A 21 12.65 6.74 -19.01
N THR A 22 11.94 7.84 -19.06
CA THR A 22 11.03 8.17 -20.17
C THR A 22 11.80 8.27 -21.48
N TYR A 23 12.94 8.98 -21.49
CA TYR A 23 13.81 9.07 -22.66
C TYR A 23 14.28 7.69 -23.16
N LEU A 24 14.72 6.81 -22.26
CA LEU A 24 15.15 5.45 -22.61
C LEU A 24 14.01 4.64 -23.25
N ILE A 25 12.80 4.73 -22.69
CA ILE A 25 11.62 4.02 -23.20
C ILE A 25 11.25 4.55 -24.58
N ILE A 26 11.23 5.86 -24.79
CA ILE A 26 10.88 6.48 -26.08
C ILE A 26 11.93 6.17 -27.12
N ARG A 27 13.23 6.32 -26.79
CA ARG A 27 14.33 5.99 -27.68
C ARG A 27 14.21 4.55 -28.19
N LYS A 28 13.92 3.61 -27.28
CA LYS A 28 13.72 2.20 -27.61
C LYS A 28 12.47 1.97 -28.46
N SER A 29 11.37 2.64 -28.12
CA SER A 29 10.12 2.58 -28.91
C SER A 29 10.32 3.08 -30.31
N ASN A 30 11.02 4.20 -30.49
CA ASN A 30 11.29 4.79 -31.79
C ASN A 30 12.26 3.94 -32.65
N SER A 31 13.26 3.31 -32.03
CA SER A 31 14.12 2.35 -32.71
C SER A 31 13.28 1.19 -33.30
N LYS A 32 12.43 0.58 -32.47
CA LYS A 32 11.55 -0.52 -32.90
C LYS A 32 10.49 -0.09 -33.93
N ALA A 33 10.04 1.17 -33.90
CA ALA A 33 9.10 1.73 -34.87
C ALA A 33 9.76 1.93 -36.21
N LYS A 34 11.00 2.45 -36.24
CA LYS A 34 11.80 2.63 -37.43
C LYS A 34 12.08 1.31 -38.18
N ASP A 35 12.44 0.27 -37.42
CA ASP A 35 12.68 -1.09 -37.98
C ASP A 35 11.41 -1.69 -38.60
N LYS A 36 10.24 -1.24 -38.20
CA LYS A 36 8.94 -1.75 -38.70
C LYS A 36 8.20 -0.76 -39.62
N ASN A 37 8.86 0.28 -40.09
CA ASN A 37 8.27 1.37 -40.88
C ASN A 37 6.99 1.96 -40.26
N LYS A 38 6.96 2.09 -38.94
CA LYS A 38 5.84 2.68 -38.19
C LYS A 38 6.14 4.10 -37.76
N ALA A 39 5.10 4.88 -37.49
CA ALA A 39 5.26 6.24 -36.98
C ALA A 39 6.02 6.23 -35.64
N THR A 40 6.94 7.18 -35.47
CA THR A 40 7.69 7.38 -34.23
C THR A 40 6.85 8.07 -33.16
N ALA A 41 7.15 7.81 -31.90
CA ALA A 41 6.48 8.48 -30.78
C ALA A 41 6.79 9.97 -30.78
N GLY A 42 5.75 10.79 -30.86
CA GLY A 42 5.84 12.24 -30.77
C GLY A 42 5.86 12.76 -29.33
N CYS A 43 5.91 14.08 -29.19
CA CYS A 43 5.95 14.78 -27.91
C CYS A 43 4.76 14.42 -27.00
N LEU A 44 3.57 14.31 -27.56
CA LEU A 44 2.36 13.94 -26.82
C LEU A 44 2.48 12.53 -26.21
N THR A 45 2.97 11.55 -26.99
CA THR A 45 3.22 10.19 -26.48
C THR A 45 4.28 10.20 -25.38
N ALA A 46 5.30 11.04 -25.51
CA ALA A 46 6.32 11.22 -24.50
C ALA A 46 5.72 11.69 -23.16
N PHE A 47 4.83 12.67 -23.22
CA PHE A 47 4.14 13.20 -22.05
C PHE A 47 3.28 12.14 -21.36
N PHE A 48 2.47 11.38 -22.12
CA PHE A 48 1.66 10.31 -21.56
C PHE A 48 2.46 9.16 -20.93
N ILE A 49 3.69 8.92 -21.39
CA ILE A 49 4.59 7.94 -20.77
C ILE A 49 5.25 8.55 -19.53
N TRP A 50 5.64 9.82 -19.59
CA TRP A 50 6.38 10.49 -18.51
C TRP A 50 5.52 10.67 -17.25
N VAL A 51 4.25 11.05 -17.37
CA VAL A 51 3.36 11.29 -16.22
C VAL A 51 3.27 10.08 -15.28
N PRO A 52 2.91 8.85 -15.74
CA PRO A 52 2.84 7.70 -14.85
C PRO A 52 4.21 7.27 -14.31
N ILE A 53 5.30 7.44 -15.08
CA ILE A 53 6.65 7.14 -14.61
C ILE A 53 7.06 8.12 -13.51
N SER A 54 6.82 9.42 -13.69
CA SER A 54 7.14 10.42 -12.68
C SER A 54 6.37 10.19 -11.40
N LEU A 55 5.09 9.88 -11.50
CA LEU A 55 4.25 9.52 -10.35
C LEU A 55 4.77 8.27 -9.63
N LEU A 56 5.13 7.23 -10.35
CA LEU A 56 5.69 6.00 -9.78
C LEU A 56 7.03 6.28 -9.06
N VAL A 57 7.93 7.01 -9.68
CA VAL A 57 9.27 7.33 -9.15
C VAL A 57 9.17 8.20 -7.90
N THR A 58 8.25 9.18 -7.87
CA THR A 58 8.07 10.07 -6.71
C THR A 58 7.31 9.42 -5.56
N LEU A 59 6.28 8.63 -5.85
CA LEU A 59 5.48 7.97 -4.81
C LEU A 59 6.23 6.83 -4.12
N THR A 60 7.13 6.12 -4.82
CA THR A 60 7.83 4.96 -4.23
C THR A 60 8.61 5.30 -2.96
N PRO A 61 9.51 6.31 -2.93
CA PRO A 61 10.23 6.65 -1.70
C PRO A 61 9.30 7.19 -0.60
N PHE A 62 8.26 7.94 -0.97
CA PHE A 62 7.28 8.42 -0.01
C PHE A 62 6.54 7.25 0.67
N MET A 63 6.11 6.25 -0.10
CA MET A 63 5.47 5.05 0.45
C MET A 63 6.43 4.16 1.25
N LEU A 64 7.73 4.13 0.89
CA LEU A 64 8.74 3.46 1.71
C LEU A 64 8.88 4.13 3.08
N LEU A 65 8.98 5.45 3.13
CA LEU A 65 9.04 6.20 4.39
C LEU A 65 7.78 5.99 5.24
N LEU A 66 6.60 6.01 4.63
CA LEU A 66 5.34 5.67 5.31
C LEU A 66 5.35 4.23 5.85
N GLY A 67 5.89 3.27 5.09
CA GLY A 67 6.03 1.90 5.53
C GLY A 67 6.94 1.77 6.74
N VAL A 68 8.13 2.37 6.68
CA VAL A 68 9.09 2.39 7.81
C VAL A 68 8.48 3.05 9.04
N SER A 69 7.80 4.19 8.88
CA SER A 69 7.14 4.88 10.00
C SER A 69 6.02 4.03 10.61
N THR A 70 5.27 3.30 9.79
CA THR A 70 4.20 2.41 10.25
C THR A 70 4.76 1.23 11.04
N VAL A 71 5.82 0.58 10.53
CA VAL A 71 6.49 -0.52 11.24
C VAL A 71 7.07 -0.02 12.57
N LYS A 72 7.70 1.16 12.59
CA LYS A 72 8.22 1.78 13.82
C LYS A 72 7.10 2.03 14.83
N GLN A 73 5.96 2.57 14.39
CA GLN A 73 4.79 2.79 15.25
C GLN A 73 4.26 1.48 15.84
N LEU A 74 4.11 0.43 15.02
CA LEU A 74 3.66 -0.89 15.49
C LEU A 74 4.66 -1.51 16.48
N TYR A 75 5.96 -1.38 16.22
CA TYR A 75 7.00 -1.85 17.13
C TYR A 75 6.96 -1.09 18.47
N GLN A 76 6.80 0.24 18.44
CA GLN A 76 6.66 1.05 19.65
C GLN A 76 5.41 0.65 20.45
N LEU A 77 4.29 0.39 19.78
CA LEU A 77 3.06 -0.08 20.42
C LEU A 77 3.22 -1.44 21.10
N ALA A 78 4.06 -2.33 20.54
CA ALA A 78 4.26 -3.68 21.06
C ALA A 78 5.31 -3.76 22.16
N SER A 79 6.36 -2.93 22.11
CA SER A 79 7.56 -3.06 22.96
C SER A 79 7.71 -1.97 24.01
N ASP A 80 7.05 -0.82 23.86
CA ASP A 80 7.25 0.34 24.72
C ASP A 80 6.07 0.46 25.72
N SER A 81 6.31 0.06 26.96
CA SER A 81 5.34 0.14 28.07
C SER A 81 4.99 1.58 28.48
N ASP A 82 5.80 2.57 28.08
CA ASP A 82 5.56 3.98 28.41
C ASP A 82 4.40 4.60 27.62
N PHE A 83 3.97 3.92 26.53
CA PHE A 83 2.78 4.32 25.80
C PHE A 83 1.51 3.84 26.53
N LYS A 84 0.88 4.74 27.28
CA LYS A 84 -0.32 4.45 28.04
C LYS A 84 -1.57 4.62 27.16
N PRO A 85 -2.58 3.73 27.29
CA PRO A 85 -3.83 3.83 26.54
C PRO A 85 -4.74 4.89 27.14
N TYR A 86 -5.36 5.70 26.27
CA TYR A 86 -6.39 6.68 26.64
C TYR A 86 -7.51 6.67 25.62
N THR A 87 -8.73 7.01 26.08
CA THR A 87 -9.84 7.33 25.19
C THR A 87 -9.92 8.85 25.06
N ALA A 88 -9.69 9.35 23.88
CA ALA A 88 -9.68 10.77 23.58
C ALA A 88 -11.00 11.18 22.91
N GLN A 89 -11.60 12.27 23.37
CA GLN A 89 -12.86 12.79 22.83
C GLN A 89 -12.61 13.91 21.85
N VAL A 90 -13.34 13.93 20.73
CA VAL A 90 -13.24 14.98 19.73
C VAL A 90 -13.89 16.25 20.28
N VAL A 91 -13.14 17.35 20.28
CA VAL A 91 -13.60 18.67 20.74
C VAL A 91 -13.96 19.55 19.56
N ARG A 92 -13.12 19.53 18.52
CA ARG A 92 -13.29 20.33 17.31
C ARG A 92 -12.58 19.71 16.11
N TYR A 93 -12.81 20.27 14.94
CA TYR A 93 -12.12 19.92 13.72
C TYR A 93 -11.35 21.12 13.17
N GLU A 94 -10.13 20.90 12.73
CA GLU A 94 -9.28 21.90 12.08
C GLU A 94 -9.07 21.54 10.61
N ASN A 95 -8.65 22.53 9.78
CA ASN A 95 -8.36 22.35 8.36
C ASN A 95 -9.51 21.66 7.61
N THR A 96 -10.74 22.14 7.81
CA THR A 96 -11.92 21.55 7.17
C THR A 96 -11.95 21.87 5.67
N TYR A 97 -12.37 20.87 4.88
CA TYR A 97 -12.55 20.98 3.42
C TYR A 97 -13.67 20.06 2.95
N MET A 98 -14.31 20.44 1.85
CA MET A 98 -15.36 19.62 1.23
C MET A 98 -14.75 18.55 0.35
N SER A 99 -15.12 17.30 0.57
CA SER A 99 -14.70 16.13 -0.22
C SER A 99 -15.90 15.51 -0.91
N GLU A 100 -15.73 15.18 -2.19
CA GLU A 100 -16.73 14.45 -2.94
C GLU A 100 -16.62 12.95 -2.64
N THR A 101 -17.69 12.34 -2.13
CA THR A 101 -17.81 10.91 -1.93
C THR A 101 -19.03 10.36 -2.65
N LYS A 102 -19.03 9.06 -2.99
CA LYS A 102 -20.17 8.39 -3.60
C LYS A 102 -20.84 7.50 -2.58
N ASP A 103 -22.14 7.69 -2.41
CA ASP A 103 -22.98 6.82 -1.61
C ASP A 103 -23.09 5.41 -2.22
N SER A 104 -23.57 4.43 -1.46
CA SER A 104 -23.85 3.05 -1.89
C SER A 104 -24.69 2.98 -3.16
N ASN A 105 -25.54 3.99 -3.40
CA ASN A 105 -26.37 4.16 -4.58
C ASN A 105 -25.69 4.90 -5.74
N LYS A 106 -24.35 5.08 -5.68
CA LYS A 106 -23.54 5.83 -6.66
C LYS A 106 -23.94 7.31 -6.81
N ARG A 107 -24.70 7.87 -5.87
CA ARG A 107 -25.01 9.31 -5.86
C ARG A 107 -23.84 10.06 -5.26
N THR A 108 -23.45 11.16 -5.91
CA THR A 108 -22.45 12.09 -5.38
C THR A 108 -22.97 12.75 -4.12
N ARG A 109 -22.20 12.64 -3.03
CA ARG A 109 -22.43 13.32 -1.76
C ARG A 109 -21.20 14.14 -1.45
N TYR A 110 -21.40 15.38 -1.04
CA TYR A 110 -20.34 16.23 -0.51
C TYR A 110 -20.30 16.06 0.99
N VAL A 111 -19.12 15.74 1.50
CA VAL A 111 -18.89 15.51 2.92
C VAL A 111 -17.80 16.47 3.38
N GLU A 112 -18.05 17.14 4.50
CA GLU A 112 -17.03 17.96 5.13
C GLU A 112 -16.04 17.07 5.88
N MET A 113 -14.76 17.18 5.51
CA MET A 113 -13.63 16.48 6.12
C MET A 113 -12.82 17.46 6.94
N GLY A 114 -12.28 17.03 8.08
CA GLY A 114 -11.44 17.85 8.92
C GLY A 114 -10.48 17.02 9.78
N THR A 115 -9.43 17.64 10.28
CA THR A 115 -8.50 17.05 11.23
C THR A 115 -9.11 17.09 12.61
N PRO A 116 -9.43 15.95 13.27
CA PRO A 116 -10.00 15.96 14.60
C PRO A 116 -8.98 16.40 15.64
N VAL A 117 -9.36 17.35 16.47
CA VAL A 117 -8.64 17.75 17.66
C VAL A 117 -9.33 17.08 18.84
N VAL A 118 -8.55 16.30 19.58
CA VAL A 118 -9.05 15.49 20.66
C VAL A 118 -8.53 15.95 22.01
N THR A 119 -9.33 15.77 23.04
CA THR A 119 -8.96 15.99 24.43
C THR A 119 -8.93 14.68 25.20
N PHE A 120 -7.99 14.53 26.12
CA PHE A 120 -7.87 13.39 27.02
C PHE A 120 -7.12 13.79 28.30
N THR A 121 -7.46 13.11 29.40
CA THR A 121 -6.84 13.38 30.70
C THR A 121 -5.75 12.35 30.99
N ILE A 122 -4.53 12.81 31.22
CA ILE A 122 -3.39 11.96 31.61
C ILE A 122 -3.45 11.62 33.11
N GLU A 123 -2.66 10.63 33.54
CA GLU A 123 -2.67 10.15 34.94
C GLU A 123 -2.38 11.26 36.00
N SER A 124 -1.67 12.31 35.59
CA SER A 124 -1.44 13.46 36.47
C SER A 124 -2.68 14.36 36.68
N GLY A 125 -3.84 14.02 36.11
CA GLY A 125 -5.05 14.82 36.13
C GLY A 125 -5.05 15.99 35.15
N ARG A 126 -3.97 16.18 34.37
CA ARG A 126 -3.90 17.25 33.39
C ARG A 126 -4.64 16.85 32.11
N GLU A 127 -5.48 17.73 31.65
CA GLU A 127 -6.14 17.62 30.34
C GLU A 127 -5.22 18.12 29.23
N LEU A 128 -5.10 17.35 28.18
CA LEU A 128 -4.30 17.65 26.99
C LEU A 128 -5.17 17.68 25.75
N GLU A 129 -4.92 18.66 24.91
CA GLU A 129 -5.58 18.82 23.61
C GLU A 129 -4.57 18.64 22.50
N ARG A 130 -4.86 17.76 21.53
CA ARG A 130 -3.95 17.43 20.42
C ARG A 130 -4.73 17.12 19.14
N ALA A 131 -4.18 17.60 18.01
CA ALA A 131 -4.67 17.24 16.68
C ALA A 131 -4.19 15.83 16.30
N LEU A 132 -5.08 15.02 15.74
CA LEU A 132 -4.73 13.69 15.22
C LEU A 132 -4.08 13.78 13.83
N PRO A 133 -3.23 12.82 13.42
CA PRO A 133 -2.46 12.89 12.17
C PRO A 133 -3.24 12.45 10.93
N PHE A 134 -4.56 12.60 10.91
CA PHE A 134 -5.42 12.25 9.77
C PHE A 134 -6.67 13.12 9.74
N ALA A 135 -7.29 13.23 8.55
CA ALA A 135 -8.59 13.86 8.40
C ALA A 135 -9.70 12.80 8.37
N THR A 136 -10.84 13.14 8.95
CA THR A 136 -12.06 12.31 8.96
C THR A 136 -13.29 13.17 8.66
N GLU A 137 -14.45 12.54 8.47
CA GLU A 137 -15.72 13.23 8.30
C GLU A 137 -16.05 14.03 9.56
N VAL A 138 -16.39 15.31 9.40
CA VAL A 138 -16.88 16.17 10.48
C VAL A 138 -18.20 15.57 10.99
N ASN A 139 -18.34 15.42 12.30
CA ASN A 139 -19.43 14.70 12.97
C ASN A 139 -19.42 13.17 12.75
N GLY A 140 -18.29 12.60 12.37
CA GLY A 140 -18.09 11.15 12.35
C GLY A 140 -17.96 10.55 13.75
N GLU A 141 -16.81 9.97 14.07
CA GLU A 141 -16.55 9.40 15.40
C GLU A 141 -16.35 10.49 16.44
N SER A 142 -16.99 10.33 17.61
CA SER A 142 -16.87 11.26 18.73
C SER A 142 -15.68 10.97 19.64
N SER A 143 -15.08 9.78 19.53
CA SER A 143 -13.95 9.36 20.37
C SER A 143 -13.00 8.45 19.61
N TYR A 144 -11.71 8.51 19.97
CA TYR A 144 -10.65 7.67 19.41
C TYR A 144 -9.86 7.01 20.52
N ASN A 145 -9.46 5.76 20.29
CA ASN A 145 -8.50 5.08 21.13
C ASN A 145 -7.10 5.50 20.73
N ILE A 146 -6.36 6.07 21.66
CA ILE A 146 -4.99 6.55 21.46
C ILE A 146 -4.05 5.93 22.48
N ARG A 147 -2.77 5.88 22.16
CA ARG A 147 -1.70 5.72 23.15
C ARG A 147 -0.83 6.96 23.16
N TYR A 148 -0.56 7.46 24.34
CA TYR A 148 0.21 8.67 24.57
C TYR A 148 1.44 8.39 25.41
N LYS A 149 2.57 8.97 25.01
CA LYS A 149 3.84 8.92 25.74
C LYS A 149 4.20 10.33 26.21
N ALA A 150 4.12 10.55 27.52
CA ALA A 150 4.32 11.87 28.12
C ALA A 150 5.77 12.39 27.96
N SER A 151 6.79 11.50 27.94
CA SER A 151 8.19 11.89 27.82
C SER A 151 8.56 12.50 26.47
N THR A 152 7.88 12.14 25.40
CA THR A 152 8.15 12.62 24.03
C THR A 152 6.99 13.38 23.41
N ASP A 153 5.89 13.58 24.14
CA ASP A 153 4.64 14.21 23.68
C ASP A 153 4.12 13.57 22.39
N GLN A 154 4.24 12.24 22.25
CA GLN A 154 3.84 11.50 21.07
C GLN A 154 2.49 10.82 21.27
N ILE A 155 1.63 10.97 20.26
CA ILE A 155 0.34 10.25 20.15
C ILE A 155 0.42 9.23 19.05
N ILE A 156 -0.06 8.03 19.33
CA ILE A 156 -0.28 6.97 18.35
C ILE A 156 -1.76 6.58 18.40
N VAL A 157 -2.45 6.73 17.29
CA VAL A 157 -3.84 6.29 17.16
C VAL A 157 -3.85 4.77 17.03
N THR A 158 -4.56 4.11 17.93
CA THR A 158 -4.67 2.63 17.98
C THR A 158 -5.97 2.12 17.35
N ASP A 159 -6.68 2.97 16.65
CA ASP A 159 -7.83 2.54 15.88
C ASP A 159 -7.42 1.50 14.84
N VAL A 160 -8.06 0.33 14.95
CA VAL A 160 -7.75 -0.83 14.11
C VAL A 160 -8.03 -0.54 12.64
N TYR A 161 -9.12 0.16 12.33
CA TYR A 161 -9.47 0.50 10.96
C TYR A 161 -8.40 1.36 10.29
N TYR A 162 -7.89 2.35 11.02
CA TYR A 162 -6.84 3.23 10.53
C TYR A 162 -5.54 2.48 10.24
N ILE A 163 -5.10 1.63 11.19
CA ILE A 163 -3.87 0.84 11.03
C ILE A 163 -4.00 -0.17 9.88
N VAL A 164 -5.11 -0.90 9.83
CA VAL A 164 -5.38 -1.91 8.81
C VAL A 164 -5.48 -1.26 7.42
N ALA A 165 -6.20 -0.17 7.26
CA ALA A 165 -6.32 0.55 6.00
C ALA A 165 -4.95 1.04 5.50
N LYS A 166 -4.10 1.55 6.39
CA LYS A 166 -2.75 2.00 6.07
C LYS A 166 -1.85 0.84 5.61
N ILE A 167 -1.90 -0.30 6.29
CA ILE A 167 -1.13 -1.50 5.92
C ILE A 167 -1.60 -2.04 4.56
N ILE A 168 -2.91 -2.16 4.35
CA ILE A 168 -3.49 -2.63 3.10
C ILE A 168 -3.08 -1.71 1.94
N GLY A 169 -3.20 -0.40 2.13
CA GLY A 169 -2.79 0.60 1.13
C GLY A 169 -1.31 0.47 0.74
N LEU A 170 -0.42 0.28 1.72
CA LEU A 170 1.00 0.05 1.48
C LEU A 170 1.25 -1.24 0.69
N ILE A 171 0.61 -2.34 1.07
CA ILE A 171 0.78 -3.63 0.37
C ILE A 171 0.33 -3.52 -1.09
N ILE A 172 -0.85 -2.95 -1.34
CA ILE A 172 -1.38 -2.75 -2.70
C ILE A 172 -0.42 -1.89 -3.52
N PHE A 173 0.06 -0.78 -2.95
CA PHE A 173 1.00 0.10 -3.63
C PHE A 173 2.29 -0.65 -4.01
N PHE A 174 2.91 -1.38 -3.09
CA PHE A 174 4.15 -2.10 -3.36
C PHE A 174 3.98 -3.20 -4.40
N VAL A 175 2.86 -3.92 -4.39
CA VAL A 175 2.55 -4.91 -5.43
C VAL A 175 2.50 -4.23 -6.80
N ILE A 176 1.77 -3.12 -6.93
CA ILE A 176 1.67 -2.37 -8.20
C ILE A 176 3.05 -1.83 -8.63
N ALA A 177 3.82 -1.25 -7.70
CA ALA A 177 5.14 -0.69 -7.97
C ALA A 177 6.13 -1.75 -8.47
N VAL A 178 6.20 -2.90 -7.82
CA VAL A 178 7.07 -4.03 -8.22
C VAL A 178 6.74 -4.48 -9.65
N PHE A 179 5.45 -4.65 -9.97
CA PHE A 179 5.04 -5.03 -11.32
C PHE A 179 5.37 -3.94 -12.34
N ALA A 180 5.14 -2.66 -12.02
CA ALA A 180 5.46 -1.56 -12.91
C ALA A 180 6.97 -1.48 -13.21
N TYR A 181 7.81 -1.56 -12.17
CA TYR A 181 9.27 -1.57 -12.36
C TYR A 181 9.75 -2.81 -13.13
N TRP A 182 9.18 -3.98 -12.86
CA TRP A 182 9.50 -5.18 -13.61
C TRP A 182 9.10 -5.05 -15.09
N GLY A 183 7.94 -4.44 -15.36
CA GLY A 183 7.50 -4.13 -16.73
C GLY A 183 8.47 -3.20 -17.45
N ILE A 184 8.86 -2.10 -16.81
CA ILE A 184 9.84 -1.14 -17.35
C ILE A 184 11.18 -1.86 -17.62
N TYR A 185 11.70 -2.60 -16.66
CA TYR A 185 12.94 -3.35 -16.80
C TYR A 185 12.88 -4.38 -17.94
N GLY A 186 11.80 -5.19 -18.00
CA GLY A 186 11.59 -6.18 -19.06
C GLY A 186 11.51 -5.54 -20.44
N TYR A 187 10.82 -4.40 -20.55
CA TYR A 187 10.76 -3.62 -21.78
C TYR A 187 12.14 -3.10 -22.20
N LEU A 188 12.92 -2.53 -21.28
CA LEU A 188 14.25 -1.98 -21.56
C LEU A 188 15.30 -3.05 -21.91
N THR A 189 15.18 -4.28 -21.37
CA THR A 189 16.14 -5.38 -21.59
C THR A 189 15.76 -6.36 -22.71
N ASP A 190 14.69 -6.07 -23.48
CA ASP A 190 14.16 -6.95 -24.53
C ASP A 190 13.80 -8.36 -24.05
N ARG A 191 13.45 -8.51 -22.77
CA ARG A 191 12.98 -9.80 -22.27
C ARG A 191 11.62 -10.13 -22.89
N PRO A 192 11.35 -11.40 -23.19
CA PRO A 192 10.08 -11.81 -23.78
C PRO A 192 8.93 -11.53 -22.78
N MET A 193 8.14 -10.50 -23.08
CA MET A 193 6.99 -10.08 -22.25
C MET A 193 5.68 -10.74 -22.67
N LYS A 194 5.74 -11.84 -23.44
CA LYS A 194 4.58 -12.51 -24.01
C LYS A 194 3.49 -12.84 -22.97
N ASN A 195 3.91 -13.13 -21.74
CA ASN A 195 3.00 -13.50 -20.65
C ASN A 195 2.92 -12.42 -19.56
N TYR A 196 3.48 -11.22 -19.78
CA TYR A 196 3.53 -10.17 -18.75
C TYR A 196 2.14 -9.76 -18.26
N GLY A 197 1.17 -9.58 -19.20
CA GLY A 197 -0.21 -9.26 -18.83
C GLY A 197 -0.87 -10.33 -17.96
N ASN A 198 -0.59 -11.59 -18.25
CA ASN A 198 -1.08 -12.69 -17.42
C ASN A 198 -0.40 -12.69 -16.05
N TYR A 199 0.93 -12.47 -15.98
CA TYR A 199 1.63 -12.36 -14.69
C TYR A 199 1.16 -11.15 -13.89
N LEU A 200 0.90 -10.03 -14.54
CA LEU A 200 0.33 -8.84 -13.89
C LEU A 200 -1.07 -9.16 -13.33
N ALA A 201 -1.96 -9.73 -14.16
CA ALA A 201 -3.32 -10.07 -13.74
C ALA A 201 -3.31 -11.08 -12.57
N TYR A 202 -2.52 -12.15 -12.69
CA TYR A 202 -2.38 -13.13 -11.60
C TYR A 202 -1.71 -12.53 -10.37
N GLY A 203 -0.68 -11.69 -10.52
CA GLY A 203 -0.01 -11.05 -9.41
C GLY A 203 -0.92 -10.09 -8.63
N VAL A 204 -1.72 -9.29 -9.34
CA VAL A 204 -2.72 -8.42 -8.72
C VAL A 204 -3.80 -9.26 -8.01
N LEU A 205 -4.33 -10.29 -8.68
CA LEU A 205 -5.35 -11.16 -8.10
C LEU A 205 -4.84 -11.87 -6.84
N TYR A 206 -3.66 -12.50 -6.92
CA TYR A 206 -3.04 -13.16 -5.76
C TYR A 206 -2.66 -12.17 -4.67
N GLY A 207 -2.21 -10.96 -5.04
CA GLY A 207 -1.94 -9.88 -4.10
C GLY A 207 -3.18 -9.48 -3.31
N ILE A 208 -4.32 -9.30 -3.98
CA ILE A 208 -5.60 -8.98 -3.33
C ILE A 208 -6.04 -10.12 -2.41
N ILE A 209 -6.02 -11.37 -2.89
CA ILE A 209 -6.43 -12.53 -2.08
C ILE A 209 -5.51 -12.69 -0.86
N LEU A 210 -4.19 -12.53 -1.04
CA LEU A 210 -3.22 -12.61 0.06
C LEU A 210 -3.46 -11.52 1.10
N THR A 211 -3.68 -10.27 0.65
CA THR A 211 -3.94 -9.14 1.55
C THR A 211 -5.24 -9.35 2.33
N MET A 212 -6.30 -9.82 1.67
CA MET A 212 -7.57 -10.13 2.34
C MET A 212 -7.40 -11.25 3.38
N THR A 213 -6.73 -12.35 3.03
CA THR A 213 -6.51 -13.47 3.95
C THR A 213 -5.60 -13.10 5.12
N MET A 214 -4.54 -12.32 4.89
CA MET A 214 -3.69 -11.82 5.97
C MET A 214 -4.43 -10.82 6.88
N GLY A 215 -5.21 -9.92 6.30
CA GLY A 215 -6.04 -8.97 7.05
C GLY A 215 -7.07 -9.67 7.93
N LEU A 216 -7.74 -10.69 7.40
CA LEU A 216 -8.70 -11.50 8.14
C LEU A 216 -8.03 -12.28 9.28
N CYS A 217 -6.87 -12.89 9.02
CA CYS A 217 -6.08 -13.60 10.02
C CYS A 217 -5.63 -12.65 11.15
N ALA A 218 -5.09 -11.47 10.79
CA ALA A 218 -4.69 -10.46 11.76
C ALA A 218 -5.88 -9.93 12.57
N GLY A 219 -7.03 -9.72 11.94
CA GLY A 219 -8.27 -9.30 12.60
C GLY A 219 -8.78 -10.33 13.60
N LEU A 220 -8.73 -11.62 13.25
CA LEU A 220 -9.10 -12.71 14.17
C LEU A 220 -8.15 -12.79 15.38
N ILE A 221 -6.84 -12.70 15.16
CA ILE A 221 -5.84 -12.67 16.23
C ILE A 221 -6.07 -11.45 17.14
N TYR A 222 -6.27 -10.27 16.53
CA TYR A 222 -6.56 -9.06 17.29
C TYR A 222 -7.83 -9.19 18.13
N ALA A 223 -8.91 -9.78 17.59
CA ALA A 223 -10.17 -9.97 18.33
C ALA A 223 -9.97 -10.83 19.58
N VAL A 224 -9.05 -11.81 19.54
CA VAL A 224 -8.71 -12.66 20.69
C VAL A 224 -8.03 -11.87 21.82
N PHE A 225 -7.11 -10.95 21.46
CA PHE A 225 -6.27 -10.26 22.43
C PHE A 225 -6.83 -8.90 22.88
N ALA A 226 -7.62 -8.24 22.05
CA ALA A 226 -8.08 -6.85 22.31
C ALA A 226 -9.52 -6.75 22.80
N LYS A 227 -10.32 -7.80 22.68
CA LYS A 227 -11.70 -7.83 23.19
C LYS A 227 -11.80 -8.87 24.28
N GLU A 228 -12.56 -8.55 25.34
CA GLU A 228 -12.96 -9.49 26.39
C GLU A 228 -14.01 -10.49 25.82
N LEU A 229 -13.56 -11.33 24.89
CA LEU A 229 -14.38 -12.38 24.31
C LEU A 229 -14.49 -13.54 25.29
N SER A 230 -15.64 -14.20 25.33
CA SER A 230 -15.79 -15.44 26.09
C SER A 230 -14.78 -16.48 25.55
N LEU A 231 -14.31 -17.36 26.41
CA LEU A 231 -13.27 -18.36 26.12
C LEU A 231 -13.62 -19.21 24.87
N TRP A 232 -14.91 -19.49 24.67
CA TRP A 232 -15.39 -20.20 23.48
C TRP A 232 -15.12 -19.43 22.18
N TRP A 233 -15.40 -18.15 22.13
CA TRP A 233 -15.14 -17.32 20.96
C TRP A 233 -13.66 -17.12 20.69
N GLN A 234 -12.83 -17.06 21.72
CA GLN A 234 -11.36 -17.02 21.54
C GLN A 234 -10.86 -18.29 20.85
N VAL A 235 -11.32 -19.48 21.27
CA VAL A 235 -10.96 -20.77 20.65
C VAL A 235 -11.40 -20.79 19.18
N VAL A 236 -12.61 -20.36 18.89
CA VAL A 236 -13.12 -20.29 17.51
C VAL A 236 -12.27 -19.35 16.63
N CYS A 237 -11.93 -18.16 17.10
CA CYS A 237 -11.08 -17.22 16.36
C CYS A 237 -9.68 -17.78 16.09
N ILE A 238 -9.05 -18.44 17.08
CA ILE A 238 -7.74 -19.08 16.94
C ILE A 238 -7.81 -20.21 15.91
N PHE A 239 -8.85 -21.04 15.98
CA PHE A 239 -9.03 -22.15 15.02
C PHE A 239 -9.14 -21.64 13.59
N PHE A 240 -9.94 -20.59 13.35
CA PHE A 240 -10.06 -19.97 12.04
C PHE A 240 -8.75 -19.32 11.58
N ALA A 241 -8.03 -18.60 12.45
CA ALA A 241 -6.74 -18.02 12.13
C ALA A 241 -5.72 -19.09 11.71
N LEU A 242 -5.65 -20.21 12.44
CA LEU A 242 -4.77 -21.33 12.11
C LEU A 242 -5.17 -22.03 10.81
N SER A 243 -6.47 -22.13 10.49
CA SER A 243 -6.96 -22.72 9.24
C SER A 243 -6.61 -21.88 8.01
N LEU A 244 -6.40 -20.56 8.15
CA LEU A 244 -5.98 -19.67 7.06
C LEU A 244 -4.47 -19.79 6.74
N LEU A 245 -3.62 -20.23 7.68
CA LEU A 245 -2.18 -20.37 7.45
C LEU A 245 -1.82 -21.31 6.27
N PRO A 246 -2.41 -22.52 6.14
CA PRO A 246 -2.15 -23.38 4.98
C PRO A 246 -2.53 -22.71 3.66
N VAL A 247 -3.63 -21.94 3.63
CA VAL A 247 -4.09 -21.20 2.45
C VAL A 247 -3.05 -20.16 2.05
N ILE A 248 -2.55 -19.36 3.00
CA ILE A 248 -1.50 -18.37 2.77
C ILE A 248 -0.24 -19.05 2.21
N ILE A 249 0.20 -20.15 2.82
CA ILE A 249 1.37 -20.91 2.36
C ILE A 249 1.16 -21.47 0.95
N GLN A 250 -0.04 -21.95 0.64
CA GLN A 250 -0.36 -22.49 -0.68
C GLN A 250 -0.38 -21.39 -1.76
N ILE A 251 -0.90 -20.20 -1.44
CA ILE A 251 -0.84 -19.04 -2.32
C ILE A 251 0.61 -18.66 -2.61
N PHE A 252 1.45 -18.53 -1.57
CA PHE A 252 2.88 -18.29 -1.74
C PHE A 252 3.54 -19.35 -2.62
N ARG A 253 3.33 -20.63 -2.33
CA ARG A 253 3.88 -21.73 -3.15
C ARG A 253 3.41 -21.67 -4.60
N SER A 254 2.16 -21.31 -4.87
CA SER A 254 1.63 -21.20 -6.24
C SER A 254 2.28 -20.05 -7.00
N MET A 255 2.53 -18.90 -6.36
CA MET A 255 3.22 -17.76 -6.96
C MET A 255 4.66 -18.13 -7.38
N PHE A 256 5.36 -18.93 -6.60
CA PHE A 256 6.75 -19.34 -6.92
C PHE A 256 6.83 -20.58 -7.82
N ARG A 257 5.85 -21.48 -7.80
CA ARG A 257 5.84 -22.68 -8.65
C ARG A 257 5.51 -22.43 -10.12
N SER A 258 4.84 -21.34 -10.46
CA SER A 258 4.52 -21.02 -11.86
C SER A 258 5.76 -20.78 -12.75
N LYS A 259 6.95 -20.67 -12.16
CA LYS A 259 8.23 -20.47 -12.86
C LYS A 259 8.89 -21.72 -13.42
N VAL A 260 8.44 -22.93 -13.09
CA VAL A 260 9.11 -24.18 -13.49
C VAL A 260 8.19 -25.08 -14.32
N ARG A 261 7.55 -24.52 -15.36
CA ARG A 261 7.13 -25.36 -16.48
C ARG A 261 8.20 -25.25 -17.58
N ASP A 262 9.11 -26.20 -17.54
CA ASP A 262 10.21 -26.38 -18.48
C ASP A 262 9.72 -26.27 -19.94
N PRO A 263 10.18 -25.28 -20.72
CA PRO A 263 9.81 -25.15 -22.12
C PRO A 263 10.26 -26.36 -22.95
N LEU A 264 11.20 -27.16 -22.44
CA LEU A 264 11.68 -28.38 -23.06
C LEU A 264 10.64 -29.52 -23.05
N LYS A 265 9.75 -29.58 -22.05
CA LYS A 265 8.67 -30.59 -22.05
C LYS A 265 7.55 -30.30 -23.03
N GLN A 266 7.36 -29.05 -23.42
CA GLN A 266 6.34 -28.65 -24.40
C GLN A 266 6.82 -28.93 -25.86
N LYS A 267 8.12 -28.80 -26.15
CA LYS A 267 8.68 -29.19 -27.43
C LYS A 267 8.60 -30.69 -27.72
N ARG A 268 8.79 -31.54 -26.69
CA ARG A 268 8.66 -33.01 -26.87
C ARG A 268 7.24 -33.45 -27.23
N LYS A 269 6.18 -32.82 -26.70
CA LYS A 269 4.79 -33.19 -27.02
C LYS A 269 4.36 -32.78 -28.45
N THR A 270 4.94 -31.74 -29.02
CA THR A 270 4.62 -31.31 -30.40
C THR A 270 5.35 -32.11 -31.46
N THR A 271 6.51 -32.69 -31.14
CA THR A 271 7.26 -33.53 -32.06
C THR A 271 6.63 -34.93 -32.21
N TYR A 272 6.03 -35.48 -31.18
CA TYR A 272 5.31 -36.76 -31.23
C TYR A 272 3.94 -36.72 -31.94
N ARG A 273 3.37 -35.53 -32.22
CA ARG A 273 2.07 -35.37 -32.85
C ARG A 273 2.15 -35.13 -34.37
N LYS A 274 3.36 -35.03 -34.93
CA LYS A 274 3.57 -34.86 -36.41
C LYS A 274 4.08 -36.11 -37.11
N GLY A 275 4.00 -37.28 -36.51
CA GLY A 275 4.47 -38.53 -37.02
C GLY A 275 3.38 -39.60 -37.18
N TYR A 276 2.17 -39.19 -37.66
CA TYR A 276 1.17 -40.12 -38.17
C TYR A 276 0.40 -39.42 -39.30
#